data_cb9370925a36d726110214e46f7db537
#
_entry.id   cb9370925a36d726110214e46f7db537
#
_cell.length_a   1.000
_cell.length_b   1.000
_cell.length_c   1.000
_cell.angle_alpha   90.00
_cell.angle_beta   90.00
_cell.angle_gamma   90.00
#
_symmetry.space_group_name_H-M   'P 1'
#
loop_
_entity.id
_entity.type
_entity.pdbx_description
1 polymer ?
#
loop_
_entity_poly.entity_id
_entity_poly.type
_entity_poly.pdbx_seq_one_letter_code
_entity_poly.pdbx_strand_id
1 'polypeptide(L)'
;MSNERRRQGPRGPMGRGMRGNGEKAKNFKGTLKKLFVYLKPYYFKLAVVIIFAVGSTIFTIVGPKILAKATDKLSEGIMAKVTNTGGIDFDYIGMICLILVGFYLVSALFSFIQGFITSSISQKVAYDLRSSLSKKMSRMPLSYFDRHSSGDTLSRVTNDIDTIAQSLNQSLSQVITSSVTVVGIFIMMLTISVKMTLIAVLVLPLSMLLIMFVMKHSQKYFSRQQKSLGDVNGHIEEMYGAHDVVKAFNGEEDSVKTFNEYNDALYDSAWKSQFLSGLMQPLSNFVGNLGYVSVCLLGGFLAGGNTITIGDIQAFIQYVRQFNQPIAQLAQTMNMLQSTAAAAERVFEFLEEEELEPETVKIETDEVEKLHGSVTFNQVNFGYLPEKTIIHDFNMHVHAGQTVAIVGPTGAGKTTIVKLLMRFYELNKGSIMIDGHDIKDFSRHDLRSLFGMVLQDTWLFNGTIKENLMYGKLDASDEEVKNACEMAYVDHFVNTLEDGYDTVLDEETSNISQGQKQLLTIARAFLKDPKILILDEATSSVDTRTEVLIQKGMEKLMEGRTSFVIAHRLSTIRDANTIIVMKDGDIVEIGNHGELLEKGGFYASLYQSQFEGSEI
;
A
#
# COMPACT_ATOMS: atom_id res chain seq x y z
N MET A 1 39.03 26.85 -2.59
CA MET A 1 37.65 27.12 -3.04
C MET A 1 37.33 26.17 -4.18
N SER A 2 36.78 25.01 -3.90
CA SER A 2 36.25 24.08 -4.88
C SER A 2 34.96 23.49 -4.32
N ASN A 3 33.85 23.85 -4.96
CA ASN A 3 32.50 23.38 -4.66
C ASN A 3 32.35 21.92 -5.13
N GLU A 4 32.41 20.97 -4.24
CA GLU A 4 32.01 19.59 -4.49
C GLU A 4 30.47 19.49 -4.53
N ARG A 5 29.91 19.47 -5.72
CA ARG A 5 28.53 19.03 -5.96
C ARG A 5 28.48 17.52 -5.76
N ARG A 6 28.00 17.06 -4.58
CA ARG A 6 27.63 15.66 -4.34
C ARG A 6 26.55 15.24 -5.36
N ARG A 7 26.92 14.38 -6.29
CA ARG A 7 25.97 13.67 -7.18
C ARG A 7 25.15 12.72 -6.30
N GLN A 8 23.85 12.96 -6.22
CA GLN A 8 22.89 12.00 -5.69
C GLN A 8 22.78 10.86 -6.70
N GLY A 9 23.24 9.66 -6.35
CA GLY A 9 23.03 8.44 -7.12
C GLY A 9 21.54 8.04 -7.15
N PRO A 10 21.12 7.17 -8.09
CA PRO A 10 19.73 6.72 -8.21
C PRO A 10 19.32 5.93 -6.96
N ARG A 11 18.27 6.38 -6.29
CA ARG A 11 17.66 5.69 -5.15
C ARG A 11 16.91 4.46 -5.66
N GLY A 12 17.32 3.27 -5.24
CA GLY A 12 16.64 2.01 -5.53
C GLY A 12 15.19 1.96 -4.97
N PRO A 13 14.35 1.07 -5.48
CA PRO A 13 12.90 1.06 -5.21
C PRO A 13 12.49 0.68 -3.78
N MET A 14 13.33 0.00 -2.99
CA MET A 14 12.96 -0.54 -1.67
C MET A 14 13.01 0.45 -0.49
N GLY A 15 13.64 1.61 -0.61
CA GLY A 15 13.80 2.55 0.50
C GLY A 15 12.58 3.40 0.87
N ARG A 16 11.42 3.23 0.21
CA ARG A 16 10.20 4.03 0.47
C ARG A 16 9.15 3.36 1.37
N GLY A 17 9.26 2.06 1.62
CA GLY A 17 8.27 1.29 2.38
C GLY A 17 8.15 1.59 3.88
N MET A 18 9.09 2.31 4.50
CA MET A 18 9.08 2.63 5.93
C MET A 18 8.90 4.12 6.27
N ARG A 19 8.30 4.92 5.39
CA ARG A 19 7.90 6.30 5.72
C ARG A 19 6.55 6.40 6.44
N GLY A 20 6.21 5.43 7.25
CA GLY A 20 4.94 5.28 7.94
C GLY A 20 4.80 6.02 9.28
N ASN A 21 5.52 7.13 9.54
CA ASN A 21 5.19 7.94 10.72
C ASN A 21 5.59 9.41 10.49
N GLY A 22 4.65 10.22 9.96
CA GLY A 22 4.81 11.67 9.97
C GLY A 22 4.26 12.47 8.80
N GLU A 23 3.74 11.87 7.76
CA GLU A 23 3.07 12.64 6.71
C GLU A 23 1.74 13.18 7.23
N LYS A 24 1.67 14.49 7.40
CA LYS A 24 0.42 15.17 7.74
C LYS A 24 -0.41 15.32 6.47
N ALA A 25 -1.72 15.05 6.57
CA ALA A 25 -2.64 15.29 5.48
C ALA A 25 -2.53 16.75 4.99
N LYS A 26 -2.46 16.93 3.67
CA LYS A 26 -2.43 18.28 3.04
C LYS A 26 -3.75 19.01 3.27
N ASN A 27 -4.88 18.26 3.19
CA ASN A 27 -6.23 18.78 3.40
C ASN A 27 -7.00 17.99 4.47
N PHE A 28 -6.54 18.08 5.73
CA PHE A 28 -7.14 17.35 6.86
C PHE A 28 -8.66 17.47 6.96
N LYS A 29 -9.22 18.71 6.87
CA LYS A 29 -10.67 18.95 7.00
C LYS A 29 -11.46 18.37 5.83
N GLY A 30 -10.94 18.51 4.60
CA GLY A 30 -11.58 17.98 3.40
C GLY A 30 -11.62 16.46 3.40
N THR A 31 -10.51 15.83 3.77
CA THR A 31 -10.38 14.37 3.83
C THR A 31 -11.28 13.75 4.91
N LEU A 32 -11.31 14.35 6.10
CA LEU A 32 -12.25 13.90 7.14
C LEU A 32 -13.70 14.06 6.69
N LYS A 33 -14.06 15.13 5.98
CA LYS A 33 -15.42 15.29 5.45
C LYS A 33 -15.77 14.17 4.46
N LYS A 34 -14.84 13.80 3.55
CA LYS A 34 -15.02 12.67 2.62
C LYS A 34 -15.20 11.36 3.39
N LEU A 35 -14.40 11.12 4.42
CA LEU A 35 -14.51 9.94 5.27
C LEU A 35 -15.86 9.88 5.99
N PHE A 36 -16.35 11.00 6.53
CA PHE A 36 -17.70 11.08 7.13
C PHE A 36 -18.80 10.81 6.11
N VAL A 37 -18.68 11.30 4.88
CA VAL A 37 -19.65 10.99 3.80
C VAL A 37 -19.63 9.50 3.48
N TYR A 38 -18.46 8.88 3.48
CA TYR A 38 -18.30 7.43 3.28
C TYR A 38 -18.94 6.60 4.39
N LEU A 39 -18.98 7.14 5.63
CA LEU A 39 -19.64 6.53 6.78
C LEU A 39 -21.18 6.72 6.80
N LYS A 40 -21.75 7.47 5.86
CA LYS A 40 -23.19 7.75 5.82
C LYS A 40 -24.11 6.51 5.94
N PRO A 41 -23.83 5.37 5.27
CA PRO A 41 -24.63 4.15 5.40
C PRO A 41 -24.68 3.59 6.83
N TYR A 42 -23.71 3.94 7.68
CA TYR A 42 -23.53 3.41 9.03
C TYR A 42 -24.01 4.37 10.13
N TYR A 43 -24.60 5.53 9.81
CA TYR A 43 -24.97 6.55 10.79
C TYR A 43 -25.91 6.03 11.87
N PHE A 44 -26.87 5.16 11.53
CA PHE A 44 -27.75 4.56 12.53
C PHE A 44 -26.96 3.70 13.53
N LYS A 45 -26.04 2.86 13.04
CA LYS A 45 -25.17 2.03 13.91
C LYS A 45 -24.24 2.90 14.76
N LEU A 46 -23.72 4.00 14.21
CA LEU A 46 -22.91 4.97 14.94
C LEU A 46 -23.70 5.67 16.04
N ALA A 47 -24.97 6.03 15.80
CA ALA A 47 -25.84 6.58 16.84
C ALA A 47 -26.04 5.58 18.00
N VAL A 48 -26.24 4.31 17.69
CA VAL A 48 -26.32 3.25 18.72
C VAL A 48 -24.99 3.13 19.49
N VAL A 49 -23.84 3.17 18.81
CA VAL A 49 -22.52 3.18 19.48
C VAL A 49 -22.40 4.36 20.46
N ILE A 50 -22.82 5.56 20.04
CA ILE A 50 -22.79 6.75 20.92
C ILE A 50 -23.65 6.54 22.16
N ILE A 51 -24.88 6.03 22.02
CA ILE A 51 -25.80 5.79 23.14
C ILE A 51 -25.17 4.81 24.14
N PHE A 52 -24.63 3.68 23.67
CA PHE A 52 -24.00 2.69 24.54
C PHE A 52 -22.72 3.20 25.17
N ALA A 53 -21.90 3.99 24.43
CA ALA A 53 -20.70 4.61 24.95
C ALA A 53 -21.01 5.60 26.09
N VAL A 54 -21.99 6.47 25.89
CA VAL A 54 -22.45 7.43 26.90
C VAL A 54 -23.01 6.70 28.12
N GLY A 55 -23.88 5.71 27.90
CA GLY A 55 -24.48 4.91 28.97
C GLY A 55 -23.42 4.18 29.81
N SER A 56 -22.50 3.47 29.18
CA SER A 56 -21.39 2.80 29.88
C SER A 56 -20.55 3.78 30.71
N THR A 57 -20.23 4.93 30.14
CA THR A 57 -19.41 5.96 30.79
C THR A 57 -20.14 6.57 31.99
N ILE A 58 -21.44 6.84 31.92
CA ILE A 58 -22.24 7.35 33.04
C ILE A 58 -22.20 6.40 34.21
N PHE A 59 -22.40 5.08 34.01
CA PHE A 59 -22.31 4.10 35.09
C PHE A 59 -20.93 4.09 35.77
N THR A 60 -19.86 4.24 34.98
CA THR A 60 -18.49 4.32 35.53
C THR A 60 -18.26 5.60 36.33
N ILE A 61 -18.79 6.77 35.89
CA ILE A 61 -18.62 8.06 36.55
C ILE A 61 -19.42 8.13 37.85
N VAL A 62 -20.60 7.52 37.94
CA VAL A 62 -21.44 7.54 39.12
C VAL A 62 -20.92 6.60 40.20
N GLY A 63 -20.17 5.58 39.85
CA GLY A 63 -19.63 4.57 40.76
C GLY A 63 -18.92 5.13 42.02
N PRO A 64 -17.93 6.04 41.92
CA PRO A 64 -17.26 6.65 43.04
C PRO A 64 -18.20 7.37 44.02
N LYS A 65 -19.25 8.04 43.53
CA LYS A 65 -20.23 8.73 44.38
C LYS A 65 -21.12 7.75 45.18
N ILE A 66 -21.46 6.60 44.58
CA ILE A 66 -22.20 5.55 45.28
C ILE A 66 -21.30 4.89 46.33
N LEU A 67 -20.03 4.63 45.99
CA LEU A 67 -19.05 4.07 46.91
C LEU A 67 -18.82 5.00 48.13
N ALA A 68 -18.86 6.32 47.90
CA ALA A 68 -18.76 7.31 48.97
C ALA A 68 -19.80 7.07 50.10
N LYS A 69 -21.06 6.71 49.74
CA LYS A 69 -22.11 6.41 50.73
C LYS A 69 -21.77 5.19 51.59
N ALA A 70 -21.11 4.18 51.06
CA ALA A 70 -20.64 3.04 51.81
C ALA A 70 -19.51 3.44 52.77
N THR A 71 -18.59 4.30 52.34
CA THR A 71 -17.51 4.84 53.16
C THR A 71 -18.03 5.70 54.29
N ASP A 72 -19.05 6.53 54.02
CA ASP A 72 -19.67 7.35 55.07
C ASP A 72 -20.36 6.48 56.12
N LYS A 73 -21.11 5.46 55.74
CA LYS A 73 -21.75 4.50 56.69
C LYS A 73 -20.72 3.71 57.47
N LEU A 74 -19.61 3.33 56.84
CA LEU A 74 -18.50 2.68 57.53
C LEU A 74 -17.88 3.62 58.59
N SER A 75 -17.65 4.88 58.24
CA SER A 75 -17.12 5.90 59.14
C SER A 75 -18.07 6.18 60.34
N GLU A 76 -19.37 6.36 60.07
CA GLU A 76 -20.40 6.50 61.11
C GLU A 76 -20.42 5.29 62.05
N GLY A 77 -20.40 4.07 61.53
CA GLY A 77 -20.40 2.82 62.29
C GLY A 77 -19.16 2.64 63.17
N ILE A 78 -17.97 3.04 62.67
CA ILE A 78 -16.74 3.03 63.45
C ILE A 78 -16.84 4.03 64.63
N MET A 79 -17.34 5.25 64.35
CA MET A 79 -17.54 6.26 65.41
C MET A 79 -18.54 5.77 66.46
N ALA A 80 -19.68 5.23 66.05
CA ALA A 80 -20.68 4.65 66.91
C ALA A 80 -20.12 3.51 67.77
N LYS A 81 -19.23 2.68 67.24
CA LYS A 81 -18.54 1.62 67.99
C LYS A 81 -17.54 2.17 69.03
N VAL A 82 -16.79 3.23 68.62
CA VAL A 82 -15.84 3.91 69.55
C VAL A 82 -16.58 4.61 70.72
N THR A 83 -17.74 5.20 70.42
CA THR A 83 -18.58 5.89 71.44
C THR A 83 -19.55 4.95 72.17
N ASN A 84 -19.50 3.63 71.95
CA ASN A 84 -20.41 2.62 72.49
C ASN A 84 -21.92 2.90 72.25
N THR A 85 -22.25 3.59 71.14
CA THR A 85 -23.62 3.97 70.80
C THR A 85 -24.24 3.09 69.72
N GLY A 86 -23.45 2.17 69.11
CA GLY A 86 -23.93 1.29 68.04
C GLY A 86 -22.80 0.48 67.34
N GLY A 87 -23.06 -0.04 66.16
CA GLY A 87 -22.14 -0.85 65.38
C GLY A 87 -22.11 -0.47 63.86
N ILE A 88 -21.31 -1.19 63.08
CA ILE A 88 -21.21 -1.03 61.66
C ILE A 88 -22.40 -1.74 60.99
N ASP A 89 -23.11 -1.04 60.11
CA ASP A 89 -24.20 -1.56 59.29
C ASP A 89 -23.65 -2.26 58.03
N PHE A 90 -23.29 -3.56 58.21
CA PHE A 90 -22.76 -4.36 57.09
C PHE A 90 -23.82 -4.68 56.03
N ASP A 91 -25.11 -4.72 56.42
CA ASP A 91 -26.19 -5.01 55.44
C ASP A 91 -26.36 -3.86 54.46
N TYR A 92 -26.31 -2.61 54.91
CA TYR A 92 -26.36 -1.44 54.06
C TYR A 92 -25.12 -1.34 53.14
N ILE A 93 -23.93 -1.58 53.68
CA ILE A 93 -22.68 -1.60 52.90
C ILE A 93 -22.74 -2.70 51.86
N GLY A 94 -23.20 -3.91 52.22
CA GLY A 94 -23.37 -5.03 51.29
C GLY A 94 -24.34 -4.72 50.18
N MET A 95 -25.47 -4.05 50.48
CA MET A 95 -26.42 -3.61 49.48
C MET A 95 -25.80 -2.60 48.47
N ILE A 96 -25.02 -1.63 48.94
CA ILE A 96 -24.30 -0.68 48.07
C ILE A 96 -23.30 -1.39 47.18
N CYS A 97 -22.54 -2.36 47.73
CA CYS A 97 -21.60 -3.16 46.92
C CYS A 97 -22.33 -3.96 45.83
N LEU A 98 -23.47 -4.57 46.12
CA LEU A 98 -24.29 -5.26 45.10
C LEU A 98 -24.80 -4.31 44.02
N ILE A 99 -25.24 -3.10 44.36
CA ILE A 99 -25.66 -2.07 43.40
C ILE A 99 -24.46 -1.69 42.52
N LEU A 100 -23.27 -1.51 43.07
CA LEU A 100 -22.05 -1.20 42.31
C LEU A 100 -21.67 -2.33 41.35
N VAL A 101 -21.75 -3.59 41.79
CA VAL A 101 -21.53 -4.75 40.92
C VAL A 101 -22.52 -4.74 39.74
N GLY A 102 -23.80 -4.48 40.02
CA GLY A 102 -24.82 -4.35 39.00
C GLY A 102 -24.49 -3.24 37.97
N PHE A 103 -24.06 -2.06 38.45
CA PHE A 103 -23.66 -0.95 37.58
C PHE A 103 -22.45 -1.32 36.71
N TYR A 104 -21.45 -1.97 37.26
CA TYR A 104 -20.28 -2.39 36.50
C TYR A 104 -20.60 -3.48 35.47
N LEU A 105 -21.51 -4.42 35.79
CA LEU A 105 -21.97 -5.44 34.86
C LEU A 105 -22.73 -4.80 33.69
N VAL A 106 -23.63 -3.85 33.95
CA VAL A 106 -24.35 -3.10 32.89
C VAL A 106 -23.38 -2.28 32.05
N SER A 107 -22.41 -1.59 32.69
CA SER A 107 -21.37 -0.84 32.00
C SER A 107 -20.53 -1.74 31.07
N ALA A 108 -20.14 -2.92 31.59
CA ALA A 108 -19.37 -3.90 30.81
C ALA A 108 -20.18 -4.42 29.61
N LEU A 109 -21.47 -4.72 29.79
CA LEU A 109 -22.37 -5.13 28.70
C LEU A 109 -22.49 -4.04 27.63
N PHE A 110 -22.67 -2.78 28.04
CA PHE A 110 -22.76 -1.65 27.12
C PHE A 110 -21.44 -1.47 26.35
N SER A 111 -20.31 -1.55 27.02
CA SER A 111 -18.99 -1.47 26.39
C SER A 111 -18.76 -2.63 25.39
N PHE A 112 -19.20 -3.84 25.73
CA PHE A 112 -19.12 -4.99 24.84
C PHE A 112 -19.94 -4.79 23.57
N ILE A 113 -21.22 -4.37 23.70
CA ILE A 113 -22.09 -4.09 22.54
C ILE A 113 -21.50 -2.98 21.67
N GLN A 114 -21.03 -1.90 22.30
CA GLN A 114 -20.36 -0.79 21.62
C GLN A 114 -19.14 -1.27 20.82
N GLY A 115 -18.24 -2.03 21.44
CA GLY A 115 -17.03 -2.56 20.81
C GLY A 115 -17.34 -3.48 19.64
N PHE A 116 -18.32 -4.37 19.81
CA PHE A 116 -18.76 -5.28 18.76
C PHE A 116 -19.30 -4.52 17.51
N ILE A 117 -20.16 -3.53 17.73
CA ILE A 117 -20.72 -2.73 16.63
C ILE A 117 -19.64 -1.90 15.95
N THR A 118 -18.75 -1.25 16.74
CA THR A 118 -17.65 -0.42 16.19
C THR A 118 -16.69 -1.25 15.36
N SER A 119 -16.29 -2.43 15.85
CA SER A 119 -15.44 -3.35 15.09
C SER A 119 -16.10 -3.82 13.80
N SER A 120 -17.40 -4.16 13.84
CA SER A 120 -18.17 -4.54 12.65
C SER A 120 -18.21 -3.42 11.60
N ILE A 121 -18.44 -2.16 12.02
CA ILE A 121 -18.43 -0.99 11.12
C ILE A 121 -17.04 -0.83 10.48
N SER A 122 -16.00 -0.83 11.30
CA SER A 122 -14.62 -0.61 10.87
C SER A 122 -14.18 -1.64 9.82
N GLN A 123 -14.44 -2.93 10.05
CA GLN A 123 -14.11 -4.00 9.11
C GLN A 123 -14.94 -3.93 7.82
N LYS A 124 -16.21 -3.54 7.92
CA LYS A 124 -17.04 -3.38 6.72
C LYS A 124 -16.58 -2.21 5.87
N VAL A 125 -16.19 -1.09 6.48
CA VAL A 125 -15.58 0.06 5.77
C VAL A 125 -14.29 -0.35 5.06
N ALA A 126 -13.42 -1.12 5.74
CA ALA A 126 -12.19 -1.63 5.13
C ALA A 126 -12.49 -2.55 3.92
N TYR A 127 -13.47 -3.46 4.06
CA TYR A 127 -13.92 -4.31 2.97
C TYR A 127 -14.43 -3.49 1.77
N ASP A 128 -15.29 -2.50 2.02
CA ASP A 128 -15.88 -1.68 0.95
C ASP A 128 -14.81 -0.82 0.25
N LEU A 129 -13.83 -0.28 1.00
CA LEU A 129 -12.69 0.46 0.43
C LEU A 129 -11.81 -0.45 -0.42
N ARG A 130 -11.43 -1.64 0.08
CA ARG A 130 -10.63 -2.60 -0.71
C ARG A 130 -11.34 -3.03 -1.99
N SER A 131 -12.64 -3.32 -1.90
CA SER A 131 -13.44 -3.67 -3.07
C SER A 131 -13.48 -2.52 -4.10
N SER A 132 -13.64 -1.28 -3.63
CA SER A 132 -13.67 -0.09 -4.49
C SER A 132 -12.31 0.14 -5.15
N LEU A 133 -11.20 0.01 -4.40
CA LEU A 133 -9.85 0.13 -4.93
C LEU A 133 -9.54 -0.96 -5.96
N SER A 134 -9.88 -2.22 -5.68
CA SER A 134 -9.67 -3.34 -6.61
C SER A 134 -10.40 -3.14 -7.93
N LYS A 135 -11.68 -2.72 -7.86
CA LYS A 135 -12.46 -2.38 -9.06
C LYS A 135 -11.88 -1.18 -9.81
N LYS A 136 -11.37 -0.19 -9.10
CA LYS A 136 -10.72 0.99 -9.69
C LYS A 136 -9.43 0.59 -10.40
N MET A 137 -8.58 -0.25 -9.78
CA MET A 137 -7.33 -0.73 -10.36
C MET A 137 -7.54 -1.38 -11.73
N SER A 138 -8.58 -2.19 -11.88
CA SER A 138 -8.88 -2.86 -13.17
C SER A 138 -9.31 -1.90 -14.29
N ARG A 139 -9.69 -0.66 -13.96
CA ARG A 139 -10.12 0.38 -14.91
C ARG A 139 -9.10 1.49 -15.10
N MET A 140 -7.98 1.43 -14.38
CA MET A 140 -6.93 2.45 -14.48
C MET A 140 -6.14 2.32 -15.79
N PRO A 141 -5.74 3.44 -16.41
CA PRO A 141 -4.86 3.42 -17.56
C PRO A 141 -3.45 2.96 -17.17
N LEU A 142 -2.75 2.30 -18.11
CA LEU A 142 -1.38 1.83 -17.88
C LEU A 142 -0.43 2.99 -17.54
N SER A 143 -0.69 4.19 -18.08
CA SER A 143 0.06 5.41 -17.78
C SER A 143 0.12 5.77 -16.28
N TYR A 144 -0.88 5.36 -15.50
CA TYR A 144 -0.85 5.52 -14.04
C TYR A 144 0.25 4.65 -13.41
N PHE A 145 0.29 3.37 -13.80
CA PHE A 145 1.26 2.39 -13.25
C PHE A 145 2.69 2.68 -13.70
N ASP A 146 2.88 3.22 -14.91
CA ASP A 146 4.21 3.66 -15.38
C ASP A 146 4.77 4.86 -14.59
N ARG A 147 3.89 5.71 -14.01
CA ARG A 147 4.28 6.89 -13.21
C ARG A 147 4.41 6.59 -11.72
N HIS A 148 3.77 5.55 -11.22
CA HIS A 148 3.72 5.19 -9.80
C HIS A 148 4.34 3.82 -9.57
N SER A 149 5.06 3.66 -8.46
CA SER A 149 5.63 2.34 -8.13
C SER A 149 4.53 1.36 -7.70
N SER A 150 4.68 0.10 -8.08
CA SER A 150 3.77 -0.98 -7.66
C SER A 150 3.65 -1.08 -6.14
N GLY A 151 4.77 -0.85 -5.41
CA GLY A 151 4.78 -0.84 -3.95
C GLY A 151 3.96 0.29 -3.33
N ASP A 152 3.93 1.49 -3.93
CA ASP A 152 3.08 2.59 -3.46
C ASP A 152 1.60 2.25 -3.63
N THR A 153 1.23 1.73 -4.79
CA THR A 153 -0.16 1.30 -5.08
C THR A 153 -0.60 0.17 -4.14
N LEU A 154 0.26 -0.83 -3.92
CA LEU A 154 -0.03 -1.93 -2.99
C LEU A 154 -0.18 -1.42 -1.55
N SER A 155 0.68 -0.49 -1.12
CA SER A 155 0.59 0.12 0.22
C SER A 155 -0.74 0.85 0.45
N ARG A 156 -1.32 1.47 -0.56
CA ARG A 156 -2.67 2.10 -0.48
C ARG A 156 -3.77 1.08 -0.24
N VAL A 157 -3.69 -0.09 -0.89
CA VAL A 157 -4.70 -1.16 -0.76
C VAL A 157 -4.58 -1.92 0.56
N THR A 158 -3.37 -2.02 1.12
CA THR A 158 -3.09 -2.75 2.36
C THR A 158 -2.95 -1.80 3.55
N ASN A 159 -1.80 -1.16 3.70
CA ASN A 159 -1.43 -0.42 4.90
C ASN A 159 -2.31 0.80 5.18
N ASP A 160 -2.69 1.55 4.13
CA ASP A 160 -3.51 2.76 4.33
C ASP A 160 -4.93 2.40 4.75
N ILE A 161 -5.54 1.38 4.14
CA ILE A 161 -6.87 0.91 4.55
C ILE A 161 -6.85 0.33 5.95
N ASP A 162 -5.82 -0.43 6.32
CA ASP A 162 -5.67 -0.96 7.68
C ASP A 162 -5.50 0.16 8.70
N THR A 163 -4.74 1.20 8.37
CA THR A 163 -4.61 2.41 9.20
C THR A 163 -5.96 3.10 9.39
N ILE A 164 -6.76 3.24 8.34
CA ILE A 164 -8.12 3.80 8.43
C ILE A 164 -9.00 2.92 9.32
N ALA A 165 -9.00 1.59 9.10
CA ALA A 165 -9.83 0.66 9.86
C ALA A 165 -9.49 0.63 11.35
N GLN A 166 -8.20 0.53 11.70
CA GLN A 166 -7.73 0.55 13.09
C GLN A 166 -8.08 1.88 13.77
N SER A 167 -7.85 2.98 13.08
CA SER A 167 -8.16 4.29 13.60
C SER A 167 -9.65 4.49 13.82
N LEU A 168 -10.51 4.08 12.88
CA LEU A 168 -11.96 4.13 13.08
C LEU A 168 -12.39 3.33 14.29
N ASN A 169 -11.85 2.11 14.47
CA ASN A 169 -12.17 1.26 15.60
C ASN A 169 -11.79 1.90 16.94
N GLN A 170 -10.60 2.50 17.03
CA GLN A 170 -10.11 3.11 18.26
C GLN A 170 -10.64 4.53 18.47
N SER A 171 -10.58 5.40 17.44
CA SER A 171 -10.89 6.81 17.60
C SER A 171 -12.36 7.10 17.87
N LEU A 172 -13.27 6.38 17.19
CA LEU A 172 -14.71 6.61 17.38
C LEU A 172 -15.14 6.39 18.82
N SER A 173 -14.75 5.24 19.38
CA SER A 173 -15.07 4.92 20.77
C SER A 173 -14.36 5.85 21.74
N GLN A 174 -13.06 6.08 21.54
CA GLN A 174 -12.21 6.83 22.46
C GLN A 174 -12.59 8.31 22.57
N VAL A 175 -12.91 8.97 21.45
CA VAL A 175 -13.32 10.37 21.48
C VAL A 175 -14.61 10.55 22.27
N ILE A 176 -15.58 9.67 22.06
CA ILE A 176 -16.88 9.76 22.75
C ILE A 176 -16.71 9.48 24.23
N THR A 177 -16.12 8.34 24.60
CA THR A 177 -15.95 7.95 26.00
C THR A 177 -15.09 8.94 26.78
N SER A 178 -13.96 9.37 26.22
CA SER A 178 -13.08 10.34 26.90
C SER A 178 -13.75 11.71 27.06
N SER A 179 -14.48 12.20 26.05
CA SER A 179 -15.19 13.49 26.14
C SER A 179 -16.27 13.45 27.22
N VAL A 180 -17.09 12.37 27.22
CA VAL A 180 -18.14 12.20 28.24
C VAL A 180 -17.53 12.02 29.63
N THR A 181 -16.41 11.28 29.75
CA THR A 181 -15.71 11.09 31.01
C THR A 181 -15.19 12.42 31.57
N VAL A 182 -14.50 13.23 30.74
CA VAL A 182 -13.96 14.54 31.19
C VAL A 182 -15.09 15.45 31.67
N VAL A 183 -16.15 15.60 30.86
CA VAL A 183 -17.27 16.47 31.20
C VAL A 183 -18.02 15.93 32.41
N GLY A 184 -18.29 14.64 32.46
CA GLY A 184 -19.04 14.01 33.57
C GLY A 184 -18.28 14.04 34.89
N ILE A 185 -16.96 13.74 34.88
CA ILE A 185 -16.13 13.84 36.10
C ILE A 185 -16.06 15.29 36.57
N PHE A 186 -15.89 16.24 35.67
CA PHE A 186 -15.88 17.68 36.00
C PHE A 186 -17.17 18.12 36.70
N ILE A 187 -18.33 17.73 36.14
CA ILE A 187 -19.64 17.98 36.77
C ILE A 187 -19.72 17.33 38.15
N MET A 188 -19.33 16.07 38.31
CA MET A 188 -19.37 15.37 39.58
C MET A 188 -18.46 16.03 40.64
N MET A 189 -17.29 16.49 40.25
CA MET A 189 -16.38 17.23 41.14
C MET A 189 -17.00 18.53 41.63
N LEU A 190 -17.67 19.29 40.73
CA LEU A 190 -18.39 20.53 41.09
C LEU A 190 -19.54 20.26 42.08
N THR A 191 -20.24 19.13 41.95
CA THR A 191 -21.33 18.77 42.90
C THR A 191 -20.83 18.43 44.30
N ILE A 192 -19.55 18.04 44.47
CA ILE A 192 -18.94 17.75 45.76
C ILE A 192 -18.41 19.06 46.40
N SER A 193 -17.50 19.74 45.71
CA SER A 193 -16.92 20.99 46.21
C SER A 193 -16.27 21.82 45.12
N VAL A 194 -16.78 23.04 44.92
CA VAL A 194 -16.19 23.99 43.94
C VAL A 194 -14.74 24.34 44.31
N LYS A 195 -14.46 24.50 45.62
CA LYS A 195 -13.10 24.86 46.08
C LYS A 195 -12.07 23.78 45.78
N MET A 196 -12.43 22.51 46.01
CA MET A 196 -11.56 21.36 45.69
C MET A 196 -11.39 21.21 44.18
N THR A 197 -12.46 21.45 43.39
CA THR A 197 -12.42 21.39 41.92
C THR A 197 -11.48 22.43 41.33
N LEU A 198 -11.45 23.66 41.89
CA LEU A 198 -10.51 24.69 41.46
C LEU A 198 -9.04 24.25 41.63
N ILE A 199 -8.72 23.63 42.78
CA ILE A 199 -7.36 23.10 43.03
C ILE A 199 -7.02 22.00 42.04
N ALA A 200 -7.93 21.03 41.82
CA ALA A 200 -7.71 19.94 40.89
C ALA A 200 -7.50 20.43 39.46
N VAL A 201 -8.30 21.41 39.04
CA VAL A 201 -8.17 22.03 37.69
C VAL A 201 -6.85 22.80 37.55
N LEU A 202 -6.33 23.44 38.61
CA LEU A 202 -5.02 24.12 38.58
C LEU A 202 -3.82 23.16 38.40
N VAL A 203 -3.94 21.91 38.82
CA VAL A 203 -2.91 20.89 38.62
C VAL A 203 -2.70 20.56 37.14
N LEU A 204 -3.75 20.65 36.30
CA LEU A 204 -3.68 20.35 34.87
C LEU A 204 -2.73 21.28 34.09
N PRO A 205 -2.86 22.60 34.11
CA PRO A 205 -1.93 23.48 33.39
C PRO A 205 -0.51 23.36 33.91
N LEU A 206 -0.31 23.07 35.21
CA LEU A 206 1.01 22.83 35.77
C LEU A 206 1.65 21.56 35.18
N SER A 207 0.89 20.48 35.08
CA SER A 207 1.34 19.25 34.40
C SER A 207 1.64 19.48 32.93
N MET A 208 0.77 20.21 32.21
CA MET A 208 0.98 20.55 30.81
C MET A 208 2.24 21.39 30.58
N LEU A 209 2.51 22.37 31.42
CA LEU A 209 3.71 23.21 31.34
C LEU A 209 4.99 22.37 31.51
N LEU A 210 5.00 21.46 32.48
CA LEU A 210 6.13 20.55 32.71
C LEU A 210 6.34 19.60 31.52
N ILE A 211 5.27 19.00 31.01
CA ILE A 211 5.34 18.13 29.83
C ILE A 211 5.85 18.89 28.61
N MET A 212 5.33 20.09 28.34
CA MET A 212 5.78 20.92 27.24
C MET A 212 7.26 21.31 27.36
N PHE A 213 7.73 21.60 28.58
CA PHE A 213 9.14 21.89 28.84
C PHE A 213 10.04 20.69 28.51
N VAL A 214 9.68 19.48 28.96
CA VAL A 214 10.41 18.25 28.67
C VAL A 214 10.36 17.92 27.17
N MET A 215 9.19 18.05 26.53
CA MET A 215 9.03 17.81 25.10
C MET A 215 9.91 18.72 24.26
N LYS A 216 9.93 20.02 24.56
CA LYS A 216 10.76 20.99 23.84
C LYS A 216 12.25 20.62 23.89
N HIS A 217 12.73 20.11 25.02
CA HIS A 217 14.14 19.70 25.16
C HIS A 217 14.39 18.30 24.54
N SER A 218 13.46 17.38 24.62
CA SER A 218 13.56 16.03 24.03
C SER A 218 13.51 16.04 22.50
N GLN A 219 12.75 16.97 21.88
CA GLN A 219 12.49 17.00 20.45
C GLN A 219 13.77 17.04 19.60
N LYS A 220 14.80 17.75 20.05
CA LYS A 220 16.10 17.82 19.36
C LYS A 220 16.77 16.44 19.29
N TYR A 221 16.77 15.72 20.39
CA TYR A 221 17.39 14.38 20.46
C TYR A 221 16.55 13.35 19.72
N PHE A 222 15.22 13.41 19.81
CA PHE A 222 14.32 12.56 19.05
C PHE A 222 14.52 12.71 17.52
N SER A 223 14.60 13.95 17.03
CA SER A 223 14.87 14.21 15.59
C SER A 223 16.24 13.68 15.17
N ARG A 224 17.27 13.81 16.03
CA ARG A 224 18.60 13.26 15.77
C ARG A 224 18.59 11.74 15.79
N GLN A 225 17.90 11.13 16.75
CA GLN A 225 17.72 9.67 16.83
C GLN A 225 17.08 9.11 15.56
N GLN A 226 15.99 9.74 15.06
CA GLN A 226 15.34 9.32 13.83
C GLN A 226 16.27 9.42 12.62
N LYS A 227 17.08 10.48 12.54
CA LYS A 227 18.07 10.60 11.47
C LYS A 227 19.13 9.52 11.56
N SER A 228 19.74 9.32 12.74
CA SER A 228 20.79 8.29 12.93
C SER A 228 20.25 6.88 12.70
N LEU A 229 18.99 6.60 13.08
CA LEU A 229 18.34 5.32 12.75
C LEU A 229 18.17 5.14 11.23
N GLY A 230 17.84 6.21 10.51
CA GLY A 230 17.80 6.20 9.06
C GLY A 230 19.16 5.94 8.43
N ASP A 231 20.22 6.54 8.97
CA ASP A 231 21.59 6.33 8.49
C ASP A 231 22.07 4.88 8.72
N VAL A 232 21.78 4.29 9.90
CA VAL A 232 22.06 2.86 10.21
C VAL A 232 21.29 1.94 9.27
N ASN A 233 19.98 2.13 9.13
CA ASN A 233 19.15 1.29 8.26
C ASN A 233 19.57 1.40 6.79
N GLY A 234 19.89 2.60 6.30
CA GLY A 234 20.38 2.81 4.95
C GLY A 234 21.71 2.09 4.67
N HIS A 235 22.63 2.12 5.64
CA HIS A 235 23.88 1.38 5.53
C HIS A 235 23.66 -0.14 5.52
N ILE A 236 22.78 -0.65 6.39
CA ILE A 236 22.44 -2.08 6.40
C ILE A 236 21.84 -2.50 5.04
N GLU A 237 20.86 -1.76 4.54
CA GLU A 237 20.20 -2.04 3.26
C GLU A 237 21.20 -2.05 2.10
N GLU A 238 22.13 -1.08 2.07
CA GLU A 238 23.17 -0.97 1.06
C GLU A 238 24.14 -2.17 1.13
N MET A 239 24.64 -2.51 2.32
CA MET A 239 25.59 -3.60 2.50
C MET A 239 24.97 -4.98 2.26
N TYR A 240 23.72 -5.21 2.66
CA TYR A 240 23.02 -6.46 2.36
C TYR A 240 22.66 -6.56 0.86
N GLY A 241 22.19 -5.48 0.25
CA GLY A 241 21.86 -5.45 -1.18
C GLY A 241 23.06 -5.66 -2.10
N ALA A 242 24.27 -5.29 -1.63
CA ALA A 242 25.52 -5.44 -2.36
C ALA A 242 26.49 -6.43 -1.67
N HIS A 243 25.98 -7.43 -0.94
CA HIS A 243 26.80 -8.32 -0.10
C HIS A 243 27.89 -9.05 -0.90
N ASP A 244 27.55 -9.55 -2.09
CA ASP A 244 28.48 -10.22 -2.98
C ASP A 244 29.63 -9.28 -3.41
N VAL A 245 29.32 -8.00 -3.66
CA VAL A 245 30.31 -6.99 -4.01
C VAL A 245 31.23 -6.70 -2.82
N VAL A 246 30.65 -6.52 -1.61
CA VAL A 246 31.42 -6.32 -0.38
C VAL A 246 32.41 -7.47 -0.17
N LYS A 247 31.94 -8.72 -0.37
CA LYS A 247 32.77 -9.92 -0.27
C LYS A 247 33.87 -9.98 -1.35
N ALA A 248 33.49 -9.70 -2.60
CA ALA A 248 34.44 -9.76 -3.72
C ALA A 248 35.61 -8.76 -3.58
N PHE A 249 35.36 -7.63 -2.92
CA PHE A 249 36.36 -6.56 -2.73
C PHE A 249 36.94 -6.50 -1.30
N ASN A 250 36.62 -7.46 -0.42
CA ASN A 250 37.07 -7.53 0.98
C ASN A 250 36.75 -6.25 1.77
N GLY A 251 35.55 -5.71 1.55
CA GLY A 251 35.08 -4.45 2.15
C GLY A 251 34.43 -4.58 3.53
N GLU A 252 34.50 -5.78 4.18
CA GLU A 252 33.78 -6.05 5.43
C GLU A 252 34.27 -5.20 6.59
N GLU A 253 35.56 -5.00 6.74
CA GLU A 253 36.14 -4.22 7.84
C GLU A 253 35.69 -2.73 7.76
N ASP A 254 35.72 -2.15 6.57
CA ASP A 254 35.29 -0.77 6.34
C ASP A 254 33.77 -0.63 6.55
N SER A 255 33.00 -1.64 6.13
CA SER A 255 31.55 -1.68 6.38
C SER A 255 31.22 -1.72 7.88
N VAL A 256 31.89 -2.59 8.65
CA VAL A 256 31.71 -2.70 10.10
C VAL A 256 32.16 -1.41 10.80
N LYS A 257 33.24 -0.79 10.37
CA LYS A 257 33.70 0.50 10.92
C LYS A 257 32.65 1.60 10.70
N THR A 258 32.12 1.74 9.49
CA THR A 258 31.08 2.71 9.16
C THR A 258 29.80 2.45 9.94
N PHE A 259 29.41 1.16 10.06
CA PHE A 259 28.28 0.76 10.89
C PHE A 259 28.43 1.21 12.35
N ASN A 260 29.60 0.98 12.94
CA ASN A 260 29.88 1.37 14.32
C ASN A 260 29.81 2.90 14.51
N GLU A 261 30.30 3.69 13.56
CA GLU A 261 30.20 5.17 13.60
C GLU A 261 28.72 5.64 13.62
N TYR A 262 27.87 5.03 12.77
CA TYR A 262 26.44 5.33 12.75
C TYR A 262 25.73 4.83 14.00
N ASN A 263 26.10 3.64 14.50
CA ASN A 263 25.53 3.05 15.71
C ASN A 263 25.87 3.85 16.96
N ASP A 264 27.09 4.37 17.09
CA ASP A 264 27.51 5.25 18.18
C ASP A 264 26.74 6.58 18.16
N ALA A 265 26.52 7.15 16.96
CA ALA A 265 25.71 8.35 16.80
C ALA A 265 24.22 8.10 17.17
N LEU A 266 23.71 6.91 16.83
CA LEU A 266 22.39 6.47 17.22
C LEU A 266 22.30 6.28 18.74
N TYR A 267 23.25 5.59 19.34
CA TYR A 267 23.32 5.38 20.79
C TYR A 267 23.29 6.71 21.55
N ASP A 268 24.19 7.69 21.18
CA ASP A 268 24.27 8.99 21.86
C ASP A 268 22.96 9.78 21.77
N SER A 269 22.25 9.72 20.67
CA SER A 269 20.97 10.40 20.49
C SER A 269 19.79 9.66 21.12
N ALA A 270 19.80 8.32 21.05
CA ALA A 270 18.70 7.49 21.52
C ALA A 270 18.59 7.49 23.06
N TRP A 271 19.71 7.28 23.80
CA TRP A 271 19.64 7.25 25.24
C TRP A 271 19.20 8.61 25.83
N LYS A 272 19.66 9.75 25.26
CA LYS A 272 19.23 11.09 25.68
C LYS A 272 17.75 11.32 25.38
N SER A 273 17.28 10.90 24.23
CA SER A 273 15.87 10.97 23.83
C SER A 273 14.99 10.13 24.76
N GLN A 274 15.39 8.87 25.02
CA GLN A 274 14.64 7.94 25.88
C GLN A 274 14.65 8.39 27.35
N PHE A 275 15.79 8.88 27.87
CA PHE A 275 15.87 9.40 29.23
C PHE A 275 14.91 10.58 29.43
N LEU A 276 14.98 11.59 28.55
CA LEU A 276 14.10 12.76 28.64
C LEU A 276 12.62 12.39 28.47
N SER A 277 12.31 11.53 27.51
CA SER A 277 10.94 11.05 27.31
C SER A 277 10.46 10.20 28.51
N GLY A 278 11.34 9.38 29.09
CA GLY A 278 11.06 8.58 30.27
C GLY A 278 10.76 9.40 31.54
N LEU A 279 11.27 10.65 31.62
CA LEU A 279 10.95 11.55 32.73
C LEU A 279 9.50 12.07 32.72
N MET A 280 8.80 12.02 31.57
CA MET A 280 7.45 12.57 31.45
C MET A 280 6.48 11.93 32.44
N GLN A 281 6.49 10.59 32.55
CA GLN A 281 5.57 9.87 33.42
C GLN A 281 5.85 10.09 34.93
N PRO A 282 7.10 9.97 35.42
CA PRO A 282 7.43 10.35 36.80
C PRO A 282 7.08 11.78 37.19
N LEU A 283 7.36 12.75 36.29
CA LEU A 283 7.03 14.16 36.54
C LEU A 283 5.52 14.41 36.58
N SER A 284 4.78 13.79 35.67
CA SER A 284 3.31 13.84 35.65
C SER A 284 2.72 13.23 36.94
N ASN A 285 3.24 12.08 37.38
CA ASN A 285 2.83 11.45 38.61
C ASN A 285 3.16 12.30 39.86
N PHE A 286 4.33 12.96 39.85
CA PHE A 286 4.73 13.86 40.95
C PHE A 286 3.75 15.01 41.08
N VAL A 287 3.41 15.70 39.97
CA VAL A 287 2.43 16.79 40.00
C VAL A 287 1.04 16.29 40.37
N GLY A 288 0.64 15.12 39.86
CA GLY A 288 -0.62 14.47 40.27
C GLY A 288 -0.69 14.17 41.77
N ASN A 289 0.43 13.69 42.37
CA ASN A 289 0.52 13.45 43.80
C ASN A 289 0.50 14.73 44.64
N LEU A 290 1.10 15.84 44.14
CA LEU A 290 0.95 17.14 44.79
C LEU A 290 -0.52 17.59 44.81
N GLY A 291 -1.22 17.42 43.69
CA GLY A 291 -2.66 17.65 43.61
C GLY A 291 -3.46 16.79 44.58
N TYR A 292 -3.12 15.49 44.67
CA TYR A 292 -3.72 14.57 45.63
C TYR A 292 -3.53 15.06 47.08
N VAL A 293 -2.31 15.41 47.47
CA VAL A 293 -2.02 15.94 48.85
C VAL A 293 -2.81 17.21 49.12
N SER A 294 -2.87 18.12 48.15
CA SER A 294 -3.63 19.38 48.28
C SER A 294 -5.14 19.12 48.47
N VAL A 295 -5.69 18.15 47.72
CA VAL A 295 -7.08 17.73 47.85
C VAL A 295 -7.34 17.09 49.22
N CYS A 296 -6.43 16.25 49.75
CA CYS A 296 -6.55 15.65 51.06
C CYS A 296 -6.52 16.70 52.19
N LEU A 297 -5.60 17.66 52.10
CA LEU A 297 -5.49 18.73 53.11
C LEU A 297 -6.75 19.62 53.12
N LEU A 298 -7.18 20.10 51.97
CA LEU A 298 -8.39 20.93 51.87
C LEU A 298 -9.65 20.12 52.20
N GLY A 299 -9.72 18.87 51.73
CA GLY A 299 -10.83 17.96 52.05
C GLY A 299 -10.96 17.69 53.55
N GLY A 300 -9.82 17.41 54.23
CA GLY A 300 -9.79 17.22 55.67
C GLY A 300 -10.26 18.47 56.46
N PHE A 301 -9.82 19.66 55.98
CA PHE A 301 -10.28 20.92 56.59
C PHE A 301 -11.78 21.16 56.37
N LEU A 302 -12.33 20.91 55.18
CA LEU A 302 -13.75 21.04 54.90
C LEU A 302 -14.61 20.00 55.61
N ALA A 303 -14.11 18.77 55.79
CA ALA A 303 -14.80 17.72 56.52
C ALA A 303 -14.84 18.03 58.03
N GLY A 304 -13.74 18.57 58.61
CA GLY A 304 -13.72 19.07 59.99
C GLY A 304 -14.72 20.20 60.25
N GLY A 305 -15.07 20.98 59.18
CA GLY A 305 -16.13 21.98 59.23
C GLY A 305 -17.52 21.46 58.86
N ASN A 306 -17.74 20.14 58.75
CA ASN A 306 -18.99 19.47 58.37
C ASN A 306 -19.55 19.92 57.01
N THR A 307 -18.69 20.42 56.10
CA THR A 307 -19.10 20.91 54.76
C THR A 307 -19.18 19.76 53.74
N ILE A 308 -18.36 18.74 53.90
CA ILE A 308 -18.28 17.51 53.07
C ILE A 308 -18.07 16.30 53.95
N THR A 309 -18.37 15.10 53.42
CA THR A 309 -18.19 13.83 54.13
C THR A 309 -16.80 13.20 53.82
N ILE A 310 -16.42 12.18 54.60
CA ILE A 310 -15.21 11.38 54.34
C ILE A 310 -15.35 10.62 53.01
N GLY A 311 -16.55 10.11 52.72
CA GLY A 311 -16.86 9.47 51.44
C GLY A 311 -16.75 10.44 50.25
N ASP A 312 -17.11 11.72 50.44
CA ASP A 312 -16.94 12.75 49.42
C ASP A 312 -15.45 12.99 49.12
N ILE A 313 -14.59 13.00 50.12
CA ILE A 313 -13.13 13.08 49.90
C ILE A 313 -12.62 11.90 49.10
N GLN A 314 -13.06 10.68 49.44
CA GLN A 314 -12.67 9.46 48.72
C GLN A 314 -13.14 9.50 47.27
N ALA A 315 -14.40 9.86 47.00
CA ALA A 315 -14.92 10.00 45.66
C ALA A 315 -14.14 11.06 44.84
N PHE A 316 -13.85 12.21 45.49
CA PHE A 316 -13.11 13.28 44.86
C PHE A 316 -11.69 12.85 44.47
N ILE A 317 -10.98 12.13 45.30
CA ILE A 317 -9.66 11.55 45.00
C ILE A 317 -9.73 10.62 43.80
N GLN A 318 -10.76 9.77 43.71
CA GLN A 318 -10.95 8.91 42.54
C GLN A 318 -11.19 9.72 41.27
N TYR A 319 -12.02 10.76 41.33
CA TYR A 319 -12.27 11.65 40.20
C TYR A 319 -11.00 12.36 39.72
N VAL A 320 -10.18 12.88 40.62
CA VAL A 320 -8.90 13.53 40.27
C VAL A 320 -7.96 12.55 39.57
N ARG A 321 -7.86 11.32 40.03
CA ARG A 321 -7.05 10.28 39.39
C ARG A 321 -7.56 9.90 38.00
N GLN A 322 -8.88 9.81 37.84
CA GLN A 322 -9.51 9.43 36.56
C GLN A 322 -9.57 10.59 35.54
N PHE A 323 -9.33 11.84 35.96
CA PHE A 323 -9.51 13.01 35.10
C PHE A 323 -8.40 13.20 34.09
N ASN A 324 -7.15 12.88 34.43
CA ASN A 324 -5.98 13.10 33.58
C ASN A 324 -5.89 12.12 32.41
N GLN A 325 -6.27 10.87 32.60
CA GLN A 325 -6.13 9.81 31.61
C GLN A 325 -6.95 10.08 30.31
N PRO A 326 -8.25 10.45 30.38
CA PRO A 326 -9.03 10.74 29.18
C PRO A 326 -8.49 11.93 28.38
N ILE A 327 -7.89 12.93 29.04
CA ILE A 327 -7.28 14.08 28.36
C ILE A 327 -6.07 13.64 27.52
N ALA A 328 -5.20 12.81 28.11
CA ALA A 328 -4.07 12.24 27.40
C ALA A 328 -4.52 11.35 26.22
N GLN A 329 -5.59 10.56 26.40
CA GLN A 329 -6.18 9.73 25.35
C GLN A 329 -6.75 10.56 24.21
N LEU A 330 -7.42 11.69 24.48
CA LEU A 330 -7.90 12.60 23.45
C LEU A 330 -6.73 13.18 22.63
N ALA A 331 -5.64 13.55 23.29
CA ALA A 331 -4.44 14.04 22.58
C ALA A 331 -3.83 12.96 21.67
N GLN A 332 -3.72 11.71 22.12
CA GLN A 332 -3.24 10.59 21.31
C GLN A 332 -4.18 10.31 20.12
N THR A 333 -5.49 10.37 20.34
CA THR A 333 -6.49 10.17 19.29
C THR A 333 -6.39 11.25 18.21
N MET A 334 -6.09 12.50 18.57
CA MET A 334 -5.87 13.57 17.59
C MET A 334 -4.66 13.31 16.69
N ASN A 335 -3.59 12.76 17.24
CA ASN A 335 -2.42 12.34 16.43
C ASN A 335 -2.77 11.18 15.51
N MET A 336 -3.52 10.19 16.00
CA MET A 336 -4.01 9.06 15.19
C MET A 336 -4.92 9.54 14.06
N LEU A 337 -5.84 10.47 14.32
CA LEU A 337 -6.70 11.05 13.30
C LEU A 337 -5.91 11.80 12.20
N GLN A 338 -4.77 12.40 12.54
CA GLN A 338 -3.89 13.01 11.52
C GLN A 338 -3.29 11.96 10.59
N SER A 339 -2.77 10.84 11.13
CA SER A 339 -2.26 9.73 10.32
C SER A 339 -3.35 9.09 9.48
N THR A 340 -4.55 8.92 10.06
CA THR A 340 -5.73 8.41 9.35
C THR A 340 -6.12 9.32 8.20
N ALA A 341 -6.12 10.63 8.41
CA ALA A 341 -6.44 11.58 7.35
C ALA A 341 -5.40 11.52 6.21
N ALA A 342 -4.11 11.35 6.51
CA ALA A 342 -3.08 11.19 5.49
C ALA A 342 -3.28 9.88 4.69
N ALA A 343 -3.56 8.76 5.36
CA ALA A 343 -3.87 7.50 4.70
C ALA A 343 -5.15 7.58 3.84
N ALA A 344 -6.22 8.18 4.39
CA ALA A 344 -7.47 8.38 3.68
C ALA A 344 -7.32 9.33 2.47
N GLU A 345 -6.48 10.35 2.57
CA GLU A 345 -6.17 11.26 1.45
C GLU A 345 -5.56 10.49 0.28
N ARG A 346 -4.54 9.63 0.51
CA ARG A 346 -3.93 8.79 -0.52
C ARG A 346 -4.92 7.80 -1.15
N VAL A 347 -5.79 7.18 -0.32
CA VAL A 347 -6.83 6.27 -0.81
C VAL A 347 -7.85 7.01 -1.67
N PHE A 348 -8.32 8.18 -1.24
CA PHE A 348 -9.28 8.97 -2.02
C PHE A 348 -8.65 9.61 -3.26
N GLU A 349 -7.39 10.04 -3.22
CA GLU A 349 -6.65 10.48 -4.41
C GLU A 349 -6.67 9.38 -5.47
N PHE A 350 -6.36 8.12 -5.10
CA PHE A 350 -6.42 7.00 -6.03
C PHE A 350 -7.84 6.73 -6.57
N LEU A 351 -8.86 6.79 -5.72
CA LEU A 351 -10.24 6.59 -6.14
C LEU A 351 -10.76 7.70 -7.07
N GLU A 352 -10.20 8.91 -6.97
CA GLU A 352 -10.55 10.07 -7.79
C GLU A 352 -9.72 10.20 -9.07
N GLU A 353 -8.66 9.37 -9.25
CA GLU A 353 -7.87 9.35 -10.49
C GLU A 353 -8.76 9.04 -11.70
N GLU A 354 -8.33 9.53 -12.86
CA GLU A 354 -9.03 9.30 -14.14
C GLU A 354 -8.99 7.82 -14.53
N GLU A 355 -10.14 7.28 -14.90
CA GLU A 355 -10.27 5.92 -15.44
C GLU A 355 -10.06 5.93 -16.95
N LEU A 356 -9.87 4.75 -17.54
CA LEU A 356 -9.91 4.56 -18.98
C LEU A 356 -11.21 5.13 -19.54
N GLU A 357 -11.13 5.80 -20.67
CA GLU A 357 -12.32 6.33 -21.37
C GLU A 357 -13.33 5.21 -21.64
N PRO A 358 -14.63 5.49 -21.53
CA PRO A 358 -15.68 4.54 -21.88
C PRO A 358 -15.51 4.05 -23.32
N GLU A 359 -15.74 2.78 -23.55
CA GLU A 359 -15.62 2.16 -24.86
C GLU A 359 -16.83 2.49 -25.74
N THR A 360 -16.57 2.90 -26.97
CA THR A 360 -17.61 3.06 -27.99
C THR A 360 -17.50 1.90 -28.98
N VAL A 361 -18.08 0.76 -28.60
CA VAL A 361 -18.03 -0.47 -29.41
C VAL A 361 -18.95 -0.33 -30.64
N LYS A 362 -18.40 -0.57 -31.84
CA LYS A 362 -19.15 -0.58 -33.10
C LYS A 362 -19.09 -1.93 -33.82
N ILE A 363 -18.21 -2.83 -33.36
CA ILE A 363 -17.97 -4.14 -33.97
C ILE A 363 -18.48 -5.19 -32.99
N GLU A 364 -19.29 -6.11 -33.48
CA GLU A 364 -19.79 -7.24 -32.68
C GLU A 364 -18.73 -8.33 -32.56
N THR A 365 -18.73 -9.07 -31.45
CA THR A 365 -17.74 -10.13 -31.15
C THR A 365 -17.68 -11.19 -32.25
N ASP A 366 -18.81 -11.56 -32.85
CA ASP A 366 -18.88 -12.53 -33.97
C ASP A 366 -18.18 -12.05 -35.25
N GLU A 367 -18.04 -10.76 -35.43
CA GLU A 367 -17.28 -10.18 -36.55
C GLU A 367 -15.78 -10.23 -36.27
N VAL A 368 -15.37 -10.08 -35.01
CA VAL A 368 -13.97 -10.12 -34.59
C VAL A 368 -13.33 -11.48 -34.89
N GLU A 369 -14.05 -12.58 -34.72
CA GLU A 369 -13.56 -13.92 -35.01
C GLU A 369 -13.25 -14.14 -36.52
N LYS A 370 -13.89 -13.40 -37.42
CA LYS A 370 -13.72 -13.50 -38.85
C LYS A 370 -12.56 -12.68 -39.41
N LEU A 371 -11.92 -11.88 -38.57
CA LEU A 371 -10.79 -11.04 -38.98
C LEU A 371 -9.57 -11.88 -39.34
N HIS A 372 -8.78 -11.38 -40.26
CA HIS A 372 -7.58 -12.05 -40.76
C HIS A 372 -6.29 -11.48 -40.18
N GLY A 373 -6.35 -10.27 -39.60
CA GLY A 373 -5.26 -9.63 -38.88
C GLY A 373 -4.35 -8.77 -39.77
N SER A 374 -4.86 -8.15 -40.86
CA SER A 374 -4.10 -7.07 -41.53
C SER A 374 -4.08 -5.83 -40.65
N VAL A 375 -2.96 -5.09 -40.61
CA VAL A 375 -2.79 -3.92 -39.77
C VAL A 375 -2.34 -2.72 -40.55
N THR A 376 -3.03 -1.59 -40.37
CA THR A 376 -2.68 -0.32 -41.06
C THR A 376 -2.49 0.79 -40.03
N PHE A 377 -1.34 1.45 -40.07
CA PHE A 377 -1.05 2.68 -39.34
C PHE A 377 -1.16 3.86 -40.26
N ASN A 378 -1.99 4.84 -39.93
CA ASN A 378 -2.21 6.05 -40.72
C ASN A 378 -1.82 7.28 -39.88
N GLN A 379 -0.72 7.94 -40.28
CA GLN A 379 -0.23 9.19 -39.68
C GLN A 379 -0.21 9.18 -38.13
N VAL A 380 0.25 8.07 -37.55
CA VAL A 380 0.23 7.87 -36.10
C VAL A 380 1.27 8.76 -35.44
N ASN A 381 0.80 9.60 -34.50
CA ASN A 381 1.64 10.43 -33.65
C ASN A 381 1.32 10.13 -32.19
N PHE A 382 2.38 9.99 -31.39
CA PHE A 382 2.22 9.68 -29.97
C PHE A 382 3.37 10.18 -29.10
N GLY A 383 3.04 10.58 -27.87
CA GLY A 383 3.98 10.88 -26.80
C GLY A 383 3.36 10.59 -25.45
N TYR A 384 4.15 10.04 -24.52
CA TYR A 384 3.71 9.77 -23.13
C TYR A 384 3.43 11.05 -22.33
N LEU A 385 4.06 12.16 -22.74
CA LEU A 385 3.85 13.50 -22.21
C LEU A 385 3.42 14.42 -23.35
N PRO A 386 2.49 15.37 -23.12
CA PRO A 386 1.99 16.28 -24.15
C PRO A 386 3.11 17.08 -24.84
N GLU A 387 4.21 17.33 -24.12
CA GLU A 387 5.32 18.18 -24.58
C GLU A 387 6.40 17.41 -25.35
N LYS A 388 6.36 16.05 -25.32
CA LYS A 388 7.39 15.21 -25.94
C LYS A 388 6.77 14.13 -26.81
N THR A 389 6.69 14.38 -28.10
CA THR A 389 6.34 13.38 -29.11
C THR A 389 7.47 12.34 -29.21
N ILE A 390 7.11 11.07 -29.29
CA ILE A 390 8.04 9.93 -29.39
C ILE A 390 7.86 9.21 -30.74
N ILE A 391 6.67 9.18 -31.29
CA ILE A 391 6.36 8.61 -32.57
C ILE A 391 5.84 9.74 -33.47
N HIS A 392 6.45 9.90 -34.64
CA HIS A 392 6.15 10.98 -35.59
C HIS A 392 5.67 10.40 -36.89
N ASP A 393 4.46 10.79 -37.31
CA ASP A 393 3.84 10.47 -38.61
C ASP A 393 4.08 9.03 -39.10
N PHE A 394 3.91 8.05 -38.19
CA PHE A 394 4.18 6.65 -38.48
C PHE A 394 3.10 6.10 -39.43
N ASN A 395 3.53 5.70 -40.64
CA ASN A 395 2.68 5.18 -41.70
C ASN A 395 3.15 3.80 -42.13
N MET A 396 2.26 2.80 -42.10
CA MET A 396 2.59 1.45 -42.50
C MET A 396 1.34 0.63 -42.81
N HIS A 397 1.48 -0.30 -43.75
CA HIS A 397 0.49 -1.34 -44.02
C HIS A 397 1.14 -2.73 -43.93
N VAL A 398 0.53 -3.62 -43.17
CA VAL A 398 0.95 -5.02 -42.96
C VAL A 398 -0.16 -5.94 -43.44
N HIS A 399 0.13 -6.83 -44.36
CA HIS A 399 -0.84 -7.82 -44.82
C HIS A 399 -1.01 -8.95 -43.81
N ALA A 400 -2.19 -9.58 -43.83
CA ALA A 400 -2.44 -10.75 -42.99
C ALA A 400 -1.41 -11.87 -43.25
N GLY A 401 -0.90 -12.49 -42.21
CA GLY A 401 0.12 -13.55 -42.26
C GLY A 401 1.55 -13.07 -42.54
N GLN A 402 1.80 -11.76 -42.58
CA GLN A 402 3.11 -11.17 -42.85
C GLN A 402 3.92 -11.03 -41.54
N THR A 403 5.20 -11.35 -41.60
CA THR A 403 6.15 -11.12 -40.49
C THR A 403 6.87 -9.79 -40.70
N VAL A 404 6.78 -8.92 -39.70
CA VAL A 404 7.40 -7.59 -39.70
C VAL A 404 8.44 -7.52 -38.57
N ALA A 405 9.70 -7.30 -38.94
CA ALA A 405 10.76 -7.05 -37.96
C ALA A 405 10.90 -5.54 -37.70
N ILE A 406 10.85 -5.12 -36.46
CA ILE A 406 11.07 -3.74 -36.02
C ILE A 406 12.47 -3.64 -35.44
N VAL A 407 13.37 -2.92 -36.12
CA VAL A 407 14.78 -2.76 -35.72
C VAL A 407 15.11 -1.29 -35.48
N GLY A 408 16.12 -1.03 -34.65
CA GLY A 408 16.57 0.33 -34.33
C GLY A 408 17.25 0.39 -32.94
N PRO A 409 17.94 1.49 -32.62
CA PRO A 409 18.61 1.66 -31.35
C PRO A 409 17.62 1.69 -30.16
N THR A 410 18.17 1.56 -28.96
CA THR A 410 17.37 1.72 -27.72
C THR A 410 16.78 3.13 -27.68
N GLY A 411 15.49 3.23 -27.38
CA GLY A 411 14.77 4.52 -27.37
C GLY A 411 14.18 4.95 -28.72
N ALA A 412 14.35 4.17 -29.80
CA ALA A 412 13.79 4.50 -31.11
C ALA A 412 12.25 4.43 -31.21
N GLY A 413 11.57 3.94 -30.16
CA GLY A 413 10.10 3.85 -30.14
C GLY A 413 9.51 2.47 -30.45
N LYS A 414 10.33 1.42 -30.63
CA LYS A 414 9.89 0.06 -31.01
C LYS A 414 8.80 -0.49 -30.08
N THR A 415 9.05 -0.54 -28.76
CA THR A 415 8.06 -1.01 -27.76
C THR A 415 6.85 -0.10 -27.68
N THR A 416 6.99 1.19 -28.02
CA THR A 416 5.87 2.14 -28.04
C THR A 416 4.86 1.77 -29.11
N ILE A 417 5.30 1.39 -30.32
CA ILE A 417 4.40 0.94 -31.41
C ILE A 417 3.57 -0.26 -30.96
N VAL A 418 4.19 -1.23 -30.30
CA VAL A 418 3.51 -2.41 -29.72
C VAL A 418 2.46 -2.01 -28.69
N LYS A 419 2.81 -1.10 -27.77
CA LYS A 419 1.88 -0.61 -26.75
C LYS A 419 0.68 0.12 -27.36
N LEU A 420 0.87 0.83 -28.47
CA LEU A 420 -0.20 1.51 -29.20
C LEU A 420 -1.10 0.53 -29.94
N LEU A 421 -0.52 -0.49 -30.58
CA LEU A 421 -1.26 -1.52 -31.30
C LEU A 421 -2.20 -2.30 -30.36
N MET A 422 -1.76 -2.59 -29.12
CA MET A 422 -2.57 -3.22 -28.08
C MET A 422 -3.55 -2.27 -27.39
N ARG A 423 -3.59 -1.01 -27.81
CA ARG A 423 -4.39 0.05 -27.18
C ARG A 423 -4.18 0.11 -25.66
N PHE A 424 -2.91 0.04 -25.22
CA PHE A 424 -2.53 0.34 -23.84
C PHE A 424 -2.48 1.85 -23.59
N TYR A 425 -2.33 2.62 -24.66
CA TYR A 425 -2.36 4.08 -24.72
C TYR A 425 -3.23 4.53 -25.89
N GLU A 426 -3.94 5.63 -25.72
CA GLU A 426 -4.67 6.27 -26.79
C GLU A 426 -3.74 7.14 -27.66
N LEU A 427 -4.00 7.21 -28.96
CA LEU A 427 -3.20 7.99 -29.91
C LEU A 427 -3.42 9.50 -29.70
N ASN A 428 -2.36 10.30 -29.86
CA ASN A 428 -2.50 11.75 -29.93
C ASN A 428 -3.08 12.21 -31.28
N LYS A 429 -2.65 11.57 -32.41
CA LYS A 429 -3.15 11.81 -33.77
C LYS A 429 -3.03 10.54 -34.61
N GLY A 430 -3.78 10.49 -35.71
CA GLY A 430 -3.79 9.36 -36.63
C GLY A 430 -4.75 8.25 -36.22
N SER A 431 -4.66 7.11 -36.88
CA SER A 431 -5.47 5.92 -36.59
C SER A 431 -4.66 4.64 -36.82
N ILE A 432 -5.02 3.59 -36.07
CA ILE A 432 -4.55 2.22 -36.30
C ILE A 432 -5.78 1.40 -36.65
N MET A 433 -5.71 0.65 -37.75
CA MET A 433 -6.82 -0.16 -38.24
C MET A 433 -6.42 -1.64 -38.28
N ILE A 434 -7.35 -2.52 -37.97
CA ILE A 434 -7.26 -3.98 -38.15
C ILE A 434 -8.35 -4.38 -39.14
N ASP A 435 -7.95 -4.96 -40.26
CA ASP A 435 -8.84 -5.33 -41.40
C ASP A 435 -9.81 -4.21 -41.80
N GLY A 436 -9.33 -2.94 -41.75
CA GLY A 436 -10.09 -1.74 -42.14
C GLY A 436 -10.93 -1.12 -41.01
N HIS A 437 -10.98 -1.72 -39.84
CA HIS A 437 -11.69 -1.22 -38.65
C HIS A 437 -10.73 -0.50 -37.71
N ASP A 438 -11.08 0.70 -37.24
CA ASP A 438 -10.27 1.42 -36.25
C ASP A 438 -10.22 0.66 -34.91
N ILE A 439 -9.05 0.56 -34.29
CA ILE A 439 -8.89 -0.11 -32.98
C ILE A 439 -9.78 0.50 -31.88
N LYS A 440 -10.27 1.72 -32.07
CA LYS A 440 -11.21 2.39 -31.15
C LYS A 440 -12.64 1.86 -31.27
N ASP A 441 -12.97 1.23 -32.40
CA ASP A 441 -14.31 0.67 -32.65
C ASP A 441 -14.52 -0.70 -31.98
N PHE A 442 -13.44 -1.33 -31.51
CA PHE A 442 -13.46 -2.57 -30.74
C PHE A 442 -13.65 -2.31 -29.24
N SER A 443 -14.22 -3.27 -28.52
CA SER A 443 -13.96 -3.34 -27.09
C SER A 443 -12.47 -3.64 -26.86
N ARG A 444 -11.89 -3.18 -25.73
CA ARG A 444 -10.48 -3.52 -25.41
C ARG A 444 -10.29 -5.02 -25.21
N HIS A 445 -11.33 -5.71 -24.76
CA HIS A 445 -11.33 -7.15 -24.61
C HIS A 445 -11.24 -7.84 -25.99
N ASP A 446 -12.13 -7.52 -26.92
CA ASP A 446 -12.18 -8.13 -28.25
C ASP A 446 -10.95 -7.76 -29.07
N LEU A 447 -10.49 -6.50 -28.99
CA LEU A 447 -9.23 -6.10 -29.61
C LEU A 447 -8.06 -6.99 -29.13
N ARG A 448 -7.90 -7.13 -27.80
CA ARG A 448 -6.77 -7.88 -27.22
C ARG A 448 -6.92 -9.40 -27.37
N SER A 449 -8.12 -9.91 -27.65
CA SER A 449 -8.30 -11.33 -27.99
C SER A 449 -7.59 -11.70 -29.30
N LEU A 450 -7.48 -10.76 -30.26
CA LEU A 450 -6.78 -10.96 -31.52
C LEU A 450 -5.26 -11.14 -31.36
N PHE A 451 -4.68 -10.68 -30.24
CA PHE A 451 -3.24 -10.64 -30.04
C PHE A 451 -2.73 -11.75 -29.14
N GLY A 452 -1.59 -12.34 -29.49
CA GLY A 452 -0.72 -13.12 -28.60
C GLY A 452 0.57 -12.34 -28.34
N MET A 453 1.07 -12.39 -27.12
CA MET A 453 2.32 -11.71 -26.73
C MET A 453 3.31 -12.69 -26.11
N VAL A 454 4.54 -12.65 -26.59
CA VAL A 454 5.72 -13.25 -25.94
C VAL A 454 6.69 -12.11 -25.66
N LEU A 455 6.79 -11.71 -24.40
CA LEU A 455 7.61 -10.58 -23.96
C LEU A 455 9.00 -11.04 -23.54
N GLN A 456 9.95 -10.11 -23.53
CA GLN A 456 11.30 -10.30 -22.98
C GLN A 456 11.27 -10.70 -21.52
N ASP A 457 10.52 -9.96 -20.69
CA ASP A 457 10.28 -10.30 -19.29
C ASP A 457 9.15 -11.32 -19.20
N THR A 458 9.53 -12.58 -19.04
CA THR A 458 8.59 -13.69 -18.90
C THR A 458 7.93 -13.69 -17.53
N TRP A 459 6.62 -13.47 -17.48
CA TRP A 459 5.87 -13.50 -16.23
C TRP A 459 5.02 -14.76 -16.11
N LEU A 460 5.22 -15.49 -15.01
CA LEU A 460 4.41 -16.64 -14.60
C LEU A 460 3.83 -16.36 -13.21
N PHE A 461 2.59 -16.77 -13.00
CA PHE A 461 1.90 -16.60 -11.74
C PHE A 461 2.27 -17.74 -10.78
N ASN A 462 2.18 -17.46 -9.46
CA ASN A 462 2.21 -18.51 -8.45
C ASN A 462 1.01 -19.47 -8.67
N GLY A 463 1.30 -20.75 -8.92
CA GLY A 463 0.32 -21.75 -9.28
C GLY A 463 0.97 -22.86 -10.09
N THR A 464 0.17 -23.81 -10.58
CA THR A 464 0.69 -24.93 -11.37
C THR A 464 1.12 -24.49 -12.77
N ILE A 465 1.99 -25.28 -13.42
CA ILE A 465 2.34 -25.08 -14.84
C ILE A 465 1.07 -25.07 -15.69
N LYS A 466 0.15 -26.00 -15.44
CA LYS A 466 -1.13 -26.08 -16.15
C LYS A 466 -1.94 -24.79 -16.02
N GLU A 467 -2.13 -24.27 -14.81
CA GLU A 467 -2.84 -23.01 -14.56
C GLU A 467 -2.19 -21.84 -15.30
N ASN A 468 -0.86 -21.79 -15.30
CA ASN A 468 -0.12 -20.78 -16.04
C ASN A 468 -0.31 -20.87 -17.56
N LEU A 469 -0.38 -22.07 -18.13
CA LEU A 469 -0.65 -22.26 -19.56
C LEU A 469 -2.11 -21.91 -19.90
N MET A 470 -3.07 -22.36 -19.09
CA MET A 470 -4.49 -22.06 -19.26
C MET A 470 -4.83 -20.58 -19.15
N TYR A 471 -3.91 -19.73 -18.67
CA TYR A 471 -4.09 -18.27 -18.74
C TYR A 471 -4.25 -17.75 -20.18
N GLY A 472 -3.75 -18.48 -21.19
CA GLY A 472 -3.98 -18.21 -22.60
C GLY A 472 -5.41 -18.52 -23.06
N LYS A 473 -6.02 -19.60 -22.50
CA LYS A 473 -7.39 -20.07 -22.77
C LYS A 473 -7.90 -20.80 -21.54
N LEU A 474 -8.79 -20.17 -20.77
CA LEU A 474 -9.22 -20.65 -19.45
C LEU A 474 -10.03 -21.96 -19.48
N ASP A 475 -10.70 -22.24 -20.59
CA ASP A 475 -11.52 -23.44 -20.84
C ASP A 475 -10.82 -24.52 -21.66
N ALA A 476 -9.48 -24.43 -21.79
CA ALA A 476 -8.68 -25.39 -22.55
C ALA A 476 -8.75 -26.80 -21.92
N SER A 477 -8.90 -27.81 -22.78
CA SER A 477 -8.78 -29.20 -22.37
C SER A 477 -7.34 -29.63 -22.12
N ASP A 478 -7.13 -30.71 -21.36
CA ASP A 478 -5.78 -31.23 -21.10
C ASP A 478 -5.04 -31.62 -22.38
N GLU A 479 -5.77 -32.09 -23.40
CA GLU A 479 -5.20 -32.40 -24.72
C GLU A 479 -4.73 -31.15 -25.45
N GLU A 480 -5.49 -30.03 -25.42
CA GLU A 480 -5.09 -28.76 -26.01
C GLU A 480 -3.84 -28.20 -25.30
N VAL A 481 -3.79 -28.28 -23.95
CA VAL A 481 -2.62 -27.86 -23.17
C VAL A 481 -1.38 -28.67 -23.57
N LYS A 482 -1.50 -29.99 -23.66
CA LYS A 482 -0.41 -30.88 -24.05
C LYS A 482 0.06 -30.57 -25.49
N ASN A 483 -0.86 -30.45 -26.45
CA ASN A 483 -0.54 -30.12 -27.82
C ASN A 483 0.21 -28.77 -27.92
N ALA A 484 -0.22 -27.75 -27.17
CA ALA A 484 0.47 -26.47 -27.14
C ALA A 484 1.91 -26.60 -26.59
N CYS A 485 2.12 -27.44 -25.57
CA CYS A 485 3.45 -27.71 -25.02
C CYS A 485 4.36 -28.50 -25.98
N GLU A 486 3.80 -29.45 -26.71
CA GLU A 486 4.53 -30.17 -27.76
C GLU A 486 4.94 -29.23 -28.91
N MET A 487 4.05 -28.34 -29.34
CA MET A 487 4.36 -27.32 -30.37
C MET A 487 5.43 -26.34 -29.92
N ALA A 488 5.44 -25.98 -28.64
CA ALA A 488 6.43 -25.07 -28.03
C ALA A 488 7.71 -25.77 -27.60
N TYR A 489 7.88 -27.08 -27.83
CA TYR A 489 9.02 -27.89 -27.40
C TYR A 489 9.28 -27.91 -25.88
N VAL A 490 8.25 -27.72 -25.06
CA VAL A 490 8.36 -27.68 -23.59
C VAL A 490 7.82 -28.94 -22.92
N ASP A 491 7.03 -29.77 -23.62
CA ASP A 491 6.42 -30.98 -23.07
C ASP A 491 7.43 -31.95 -22.47
N HIS A 492 8.56 -32.17 -23.14
CA HIS A 492 9.62 -33.04 -22.60
C HIS A 492 10.11 -32.54 -21.24
N PHE A 493 10.37 -31.24 -21.09
CA PHE A 493 10.80 -30.66 -19.83
C PHE A 493 9.74 -30.84 -18.75
N VAL A 494 8.48 -30.52 -19.01
CA VAL A 494 7.39 -30.65 -18.05
C VAL A 494 7.26 -32.10 -17.56
N ASN A 495 7.36 -33.07 -18.46
CA ASN A 495 7.29 -34.50 -18.10
C ASN A 495 8.52 -35.03 -17.33
N THR A 496 9.62 -34.25 -17.23
CA THR A 496 10.76 -34.60 -16.36
C THR A 496 10.59 -34.13 -14.92
N LEU A 497 9.62 -33.28 -14.65
CA LEU A 497 9.31 -32.82 -13.29
C LEU A 497 8.51 -33.89 -12.55
N GLU A 498 8.66 -33.96 -11.22
CA GLU A 498 8.04 -34.98 -10.37
C GLU A 498 6.51 -34.97 -10.51
N ASP A 499 5.89 -33.77 -10.50
CA ASP A 499 4.44 -33.58 -10.60
C ASP A 499 4.00 -33.18 -12.04
N GLY A 500 4.89 -33.17 -13.03
CA GLY A 500 4.58 -32.83 -14.41
C GLY A 500 3.88 -31.48 -14.56
N TYR A 501 2.69 -31.48 -15.17
CA TYR A 501 1.87 -30.28 -15.38
C TYR A 501 1.30 -29.69 -14.08
N ASP A 502 1.21 -30.47 -13.00
CA ASP A 502 0.72 -30.02 -11.70
C ASP A 502 1.84 -29.45 -10.81
N THR A 503 3.08 -29.42 -11.32
CA THR A 503 4.21 -28.80 -10.62
C THR A 503 3.89 -27.33 -10.32
N VAL A 504 3.97 -26.96 -9.03
CA VAL A 504 3.73 -25.60 -8.56
C VAL A 504 4.99 -24.75 -8.78
N LEU A 505 4.81 -23.62 -9.43
CA LEU A 505 5.84 -22.60 -9.57
C LEU A 505 5.84 -21.71 -8.33
N ASP A 506 7.01 -21.47 -7.74
CA ASP A 506 7.17 -20.57 -6.60
C ASP A 506 7.00 -19.09 -7.00
N GLU A 507 6.84 -18.19 -6.01
CA GLU A 507 6.61 -16.75 -6.25
C GLU A 507 7.72 -16.10 -7.09
N GLU A 508 8.97 -16.55 -6.92
CA GLU A 508 10.12 -16.05 -7.68
C GLU A 508 10.35 -16.87 -8.95
N THR A 509 9.58 -17.95 -9.14
CA THR A 509 9.78 -18.93 -10.22
C THR A 509 11.23 -19.42 -10.30
N SER A 510 11.88 -19.56 -9.12
CA SER A 510 13.28 -19.93 -9.00
C SER A 510 13.55 -21.41 -9.31
N ASN A 511 12.49 -22.23 -9.30
CA ASN A 511 12.54 -23.67 -9.55
C ASN A 511 12.62 -24.05 -11.04
N ILE A 512 12.55 -23.07 -11.96
CA ILE A 512 12.71 -23.28 -13.40
C ILE A 512 13.65 -22.24 -14.03
N SER A 513 14.37 -22.64 -15.10
CA SER A 513 15.30 -21.74 -15.79
C SER A 513 14.59 -20.65 -16.61
N GLN A 514 15.30 -19.55 -16.91
CA GLN A 514 14.75 -18.46 -17.73
C GLN A 514 14.29 -18.94 -19.14
N GLY A 515 15.04 -19.86 -19.76
CA GLY A 515 14.65 -20.44 -21.04
C GLY A 515 13.38 -21.31 -20.94
N GLN A 516 13.22 -22.05 -19.83
CA GLN A 516 11.99 -22.85 -19.58
C GLN A 516 10.78 -21.92 -19.37
N LYS A 517 10.94 -20.81 -18.64
CA LYS A 517 9.89 -19.76 -18.51
C LYS A 517 9.47 -19.26 -19.89
N GLN A 518 10.42 -18.99 -20.77
CA GLN A 518 10.14 -18.47 -22.11
C GLN A 518 9.40 -19.51 -22.96
N LEU A 519 9.79 -20.78 -22.92
CA LEU A 519 9.07 -21.87 -23.61
C LEU A 519 7.63 -22.00 -23.11
N LEU A 520 7.38 -21.89 -21.79
CA LEU A 520 6.03 -21.88 -21.22
C LEU A 520 5.20 -20.69 -21.70
N THR A 521 5.80 -19.50 -21.85
CA THR A 521 5.08 -18.35 -22.41
C THR A 521 4.77 -18.49 -23.90
N ILE A 522 5.64 -19.17 -24.66
CA ILE A 522 5.36 -19.55 -26.06
C ILE A 522 4.21 -20.57 -26.11
N ALA A 523 4.21 -21.59 -25.24
CA ALA A 523 3.10 -22.56 -25.16
C ALA A 523 1.77 -21.88 -24.80
N ARG A 524 1.78 -20.90 -23.89
CA ARG A 524 0.61 -20.04 -23.59
C ARG A 524 0.09 -19.30 -24.83
N ALA A 525 0.99 -18.81 -25.68
CA ALA A 525 0.62 -18.13 -26.92
C ALA A 525 0.06 -19.13 -27.96
N PHE A 526 0.57 -20.35 -28.06
CA PHE A 526 -0.02 -21.41 -28.89
C PHE A 526 -1.43 -21.75 -28.46
N LEU A 527 -1.64 -21.91 -27.15
CA LEU A 527 -2.95 -22.26 -26.57
C LEU A 527 -4.00 -21.17 -26.84
N LYS A 528 -3.59 -19.91 -26.90
CA LYS A 528 -4.45 -18.77 -27.22
C LYS A 528 -4.86 -18.72 -28.70
N ASP A 529 -4.04 -19.23 -29.61
CA ASP A 529 -4.22 -19.22 -31.07
C ASP A 529 -4.61 -17.85 -31.67
N PRO A 530 -3.80 -16.81 -31.48
CA PRO A 530 -4.13 -15.46 -31.89
C PRO A 530 -3.94 -15.24 -33.40
N LYS A 531 -4.63 -14.22 -33.97
CA LYS A 531 -4.45 -13.79 -35.36
C LYS A 531 -3.19 -12.94 -35.56
N ILE A 532 -2.81 -12.17 -34.55
CA ILE A 532 -1.68 -11.24 -34.55
C ILE A 532 -0.74 -11.59 -33.40
N LEU A 533 0.55 -11.67 -33.68
CA LEU A 533 1.59 -11.94 -32.67
C LEU A 533 2.45 -10.71 -32.45
N ILE A 534 2.82 -10.53 -31.19
CA ILE A 534 3.82 -9.57 -30.74
C ILE A 534 4.91 -10.34 -30.02
N LEU A 535 6.12 -10.29 -30.58
CA LEU A 535 7.27 -11.03 -30.06
C LEU A 535 8.38 -10.03 -29.71
N ASP A 536 8.88 -10.09 -28.46
CA ASP A 536 10.03 -9.31 -28.01
C ASP A 536 11.19 -10.28 -27.70
N GLU A 537 12.23 -10.23 -28.53
CA GLU A 537 13.23 -11.32 -28.69
C GLU A 537 14.54 -11.06 -27.91
N ALA A 538 14.48 -10.70 -26.66
CA ALA A 538 15.72 -10.59 -25.87
C ALA A 538 15.99 -11.87 -25.04
N THR A 539 17.03 -12.63 -25.41
CA THR A 539 17.45 -13.87 -24.75
C THR A 539 18.90 -13.81 -24.24
N SER A 540 19.20 -12.85 -23.37
CA SER A 540 20.58 -12.62 -22.91
C SER A 540 21.12 -13.62 -21.86
N SER A 541 20.31 -14.61 -21.43
CA SER A 541 20.68 -15.49 -20.28
C SER A 541 20.21 -16.93 -20.42
N VAL A 542 20.15 -17.47 -21.67
CA VAL A 542 19.64 -18.81 -21.93
C VAL A 542 20.79 -19.67 -22.54
N ASP A 543 20.84 -20.96 -22.16
CA ASP A 543 21.78 -21.89 -22.76
C ASP A 543 21.49 -22.15 -24.24
N THR A 544 22.50 -22.47 -25.03
CA THR A 544 22.41 -22.61 -26.51
C THR A 544 21.38 -23.67 -26.96
N ARG A 545 21.20 -24.75 -26.18
CA ARG A 545 20.26 -25.82 -26.54
C ARG A 545 18.82 -25.32 -26.40
N THR A 546 18.50 -24.71 -25.28
CA THR A 546 17.19 -24.13 -25.01
C THR A 546 16.89 -22.95 -25.95
N GLU A 547 17.91 -22.18 -26.32
CA GLU A 547 17.81 -21.10 -27.30
C GLU A 547 17.33 -21.60 -28.66
N VAL A 548 17.88 -22.72 -29.15
CA VAL A 548 17.42 -23.35 -30.42
C VAL A 548 15.95 -23.81 -30.31
N LEU A 549 15.52 -24.32 -29.16
CA LEU A 549 14.13 -24.72 -28.96
C LEU A 549 13.18 -23.52 -28.94
N ILE A 550 13.58 -22.44 -28.28
CA ILE A 550 12.83 -21.18 -28.25
C ILE A 550 12.66 -20.66 -29.69
N GLN A 551 13.76 -20.60 -30.47
CA GLN A 551 13.69 -20.15 -31.85
C GLN A 551 12.75 -20.99 -32.69
N LYS A 552 12.85 -22.32 -32.64
CA LYS A 552 11.95 -23.22 -33.36
C LYS A 552 10.49 -23.06 -32.92
N GLY A 553 10.25 -22.87 -31.62
CA GLY A 553 8.91 -22.64 -31.09
C GLY A 553 8.33 -21.31 -31.60
N MET A 554 9.15 -20.24 -31.64
CA MET A 554 8.73 -18.95 -32.18
C MET A 554 8.47 -18.99 -33.68
N GLU A 555 9.35 -19.60 -34.49
CA GLU A 555 9.17 -19.80 -35.93
C GLU A 555 7.84 -20.51 -36.23
N LYS A 556 7.58 -21.64 -35.53
CA LYS A 556 6.35 -22.40 -35.67
C LYS A 556 5.12 -21.60 -35.20
N LEU A 557 5.26 -20.78 -34.15
CA LEU A 557 4.18 -19.91 -33.67
C LEU A 557 3.84 -18.82 -34.70
N MET A 558 4.80 -18.30 -35.44
CA MET A 558 4.58 -17.27 -36.49
C MET A 558 3.92 -17.78 -37.76
N GLU A 559 3.97 -19.10 -38.04
CA GLU A 559 3.40 -19.68 -39.25
C GLU A 559 1.92 -19.32 -39.44
N GLY A 560 1.57 -18.66 -40.56
CA GLY A 560 0.20 -18.29 -40.90
C GLY A 560 -0.38 -17.11 -40.10
N ARG A 561 0.39 -16.47 -39.21
CA ARG A 561 -0.05 -15.35 -38.39
C ARG A 561 0.66 -14.05 -38.72
N THR A 562 -0.04 -12.93 -38.58
CA THR A 562 0.59 -11.61 -38.70
C THR A 562 1.47 -11.38 -37.49
N SER A 563 2.78 -11.18 -37.70
CA SER A 563 3.75 -11.15 -36.58
C SER A 563 4.54 -9.85 -36.57
N PHE A 564 4.52 -9.15 -35.43
CA PHE A 564 5.38 -8.00 -35.15
C PHE A 564 6.49 -8.45 -34.21
N VAL A 565 7.73 -8.42 -34.70
CA VAL A 565 8.90 -8.89 -33.95
C VAL A 565 9.82 -7.71 -33.63
N ILE A 566 10.03 -7.41 -32.34
CA ILE A 566 11.12 -6.54 -31.90
C ILE A 566 12.37 -7.38 -31.96
N ALA A 567 13.06 -7.31 -33.09
CA ALA A 567 14.13 -8.26 -33.39
C ALA A 567 15.47 -7.80 -32.80
N HIS A 568 16.08 -8.71 -32.04
CA HIS A 568 17.44 -8.61 -31.52
C HIS A 568 18.35 -9.70 -32.10
N ARG A 569 17.82 -10.61 -32.94
CA ARG A 569 18.53 -11.70 -33.57
C ARG A 569 18.58 -11.55 -35.07
N LEU A 570 19.74 -11.92 -35.63
CA LEU A 570 20.00 -11.83 -37.06
C LEU A 570 19.08 -12.73 -37.90
N SER A 571 18.83 -13.96 -37.46
CA SER A 571 17.94 -14.92 -38.15
C SER A 571 16.54 -14.36 -38.33
N THR A 572 15.94 -13.86 -37.27
CA THR A 572 14.58 -13.30 -37.33
C THR A 572 14.47 -12.05 -38.20
N ILE A 573 15.51 -11.21 -38.18
CA ILE A 573 15.56 -10.02 -39.06
C ILE A 573 15.66 -10.42 -40.52
N ARG A 574 16.54 -11.38 -40.85
CA ARG A 574 16.81 -11.81 -42.23
C ARG A 574 15.59 -12.48 -42.87
N ASP A 575 14.86 -13.28 -42.09
CA ASP A 575 13.75 -14.08 -42.62
C ASP A 575 12.40 -13.34 -42.58
N ALA A 576 12.36 -12.09 -42.05
CA ALA A 576 11.16 -11.24 -42.05
C ALA A 576 10.77 -10.79 -43.45
N ASN A 577 9.43 -10.78 -43.72
CA ASN A 577 8.90 -10.28 -44.97
C ASN A 577 9.17 -8.78 -45.18
N THR A 578 9.09 -8.04 -44.08
CA THR A 578 9.33 -6.58 -44.07
C THR A 578 10.13 -6.21 -42.82
N ILE A 579 11.14 -5.40 -43.00
CA ILE A 579 11.93 -4.79 -41.93
C ILE A 579 11.60 -3.32 -41.85
N ILE A 580 11.24 -2.83 -40.69
CA ILE A 580 11.06 -1.42 -40.36
C ILE A 580 12.26 -0.98 -39.55
N VAL A 581 12.97 0.01 -40.07
CA VAL A 581 14.10 0.60 -39.36
C VAL A 581 13.66 1.92 -38.72
N MET A 582 13.67 1.95 -37.41
CA MET A 582 13.25 3.10 -36.60
C MET A 582 14.46 3.84 -36.03
N LYS A 583 14.40 5.17 -36.09
CA LYS A 583 15.35 6.07 -35.44
C LYS A 583 14.63 7.31 -34.93
N ASP A 584 14.83 7.65 -33.68
CA ASP A 584 14.26 8.85 -33.03
C ASP A 584 12.73 9.01 -33.23
N GLY A 585 12.00 7.89 -33.30
CA GLY A 585 10.53 7.86 -33.43
C GLY A 585 10.01 7.87 -34.89
N ASP A 586 10.89 7.98 -35.87
CA ASP A 586 10.56 7.96 -37.28
C ASP A 586 10.93 6.63 -37.93
N ILE A 587 10.22 6.28 -39.02
CA ILE A 587 10.63 5.22 -39.90
C ILE A 587 11.66 5.82 -40.89
N VAL A 588 12.91 5.35 -40.79
CA VAL A 588 13.98 5.83 -41.69
C VAL A 588 14.13 4.96 -42.94
N GLU A 589 13.85 3.66 -42.82
CA GLU A 589 13.93 2.71 -43.93
C GLU A 589 12.86 1.62 -43.80
N ILE A 590 12.30 1.17 -44.92
CA ILE A 590 11.42 -0.01 -45.02
C ILE A 590 11.88 -0.82 -46.24
N GLY A 591 11.92 -2.15 -46.09
CA GLY A 591 12.25 -3.08 -47.17
C GLY A 591 12.52 -4.48 -46.64
N ASN A 592 12.95 -5.40 -47.49
CA ASN A 592 13.47 -6.69 -47.07
C ASN A 592 14.98 -6.61 -46.77
N HIS A 593 15.53 -7.67 -46.19
CA HIS A 593 16.94 -7.74 -45.80
C HIS A 593 17.90 -7.41 -46.92
N GLY A 594 17.71 -8.01 -48.11
CA GLY A 594 18.57 -7.79 -49.29
C GLY A 594 18.51 -6.36 -49.78
N GLU A 595 17.29 -5.81 -49.96
CA GLU A 595 17.07 -4.43 -50.41
C GLU A 595 17.72 -3.39 -49.49
N LEU A 596 17.60 -3.60 -48.17
CA LEU A 596 18.14 -2.66 -47.21
C LEU A 596 19.67 -2.73 -47.10
N LEU A 597 20.28 -3.91 -47.29
CA LEU A 597 21.72 -4.04 -47.38
C LEU A 597 22.28 -3.38 -48.67
N GLU A 598 21.64 -3.60 -49.83
CA GLU A 598 22.04 -2.98 -51.09
C GLU A 598 21.96 -1.44 -51.06
N LYS A 599 20.99 -0.89 -50.32
CA LYS A 599 20.89 0.57 -50.12
C LYS A 599 22.07 1.16 -49.34
N GLY A 600 22.80 0.34 -48.55
CA GLY A 600 23.94 0.80 -47.76
C GLY A 600 23.62 1.88 -46.75
N GLY A 601 22.35 1.94 -46.28
CA GLY A 601 21.82 2.98 -45.40
C GLY A 601 22.03 2.70 -43.91
N PHE A 602 21.11 3.21 -43.09
CA PHE A 602 21.16 3.08 -41.65
C PHE A 602 21.04 1.61 -41.20
N TYR A 603 20.19 0.82 -41.89
CA TYR A 603 20.09 -0.63 -41.67
C TYR A 603 21.43 -1.34 -41.87
N ALA A 604 22.11 -1.09 -42.99
CA ALA A 604 23.38 -1.72 -43.27
C ALA A 604 24.43 -1.37 -42.23
N SER A 605 24.49 -0.10 -41.75
CA SER A 605 25.41 0.31 -40.70
C SER A 605 25.09 -0.36 -39.35
N LEU A 606 23.80 -0.54 -39.05
CA LEU A 606 23.35 -1.21 -37.83
C LEU A 606 23.64 -2.71 -37.87
N TYR A 607 23.45 -3.33 -39.00
CA TYR A 607 23.79 -4.72 -39.27
C TYR A 607 25.29 -4.97 -39.10
N GLN A 608 26.14 -4.18 -39.74
CA GLN A 608 27.59 -4.28 -39.61
C GLN A 608 28.08 -4.11 -38.17
N SER A 609 27.54 -3.15 -37.45
CA SER A 609 27.97 -2.87 -36.07
C SER A 609 27.55 -3.94 -35.07
N GLN A 610 26.45 -4.65 -35.29
CA GLN A 610 25.89 -5.60 -34.35
C GLN A 610 26.20 -7.07 -34.67
N PHE A 611 26.38 -7.42 -35.95
CA PHE A 611 26.36 -8.80 -36.41
C PHE A 611 27.61 -9.23 -37.20
N GLU A 612 28.36 -8.36 -37.86
CA GLU A 612 29.60 -8.75 -38.55
C GLU A 612 30.76 -9.16 -37.59
N GLY A 613 30.65 -8.86 -36.31
CA GLY A 613 31.57 -9.33 -35.28
C GLY A 613 31.31 -10.76 -34.78
N SER A 614 30.21 -11.40 -35.18
CA SER A 614 29.76 -12.71 -34.67
C SER A 614 29.99 -13.88 -35.61
N GLU A 615 30.55 -13.64 -36.81
CA GLU A 615 30.86 -14.69 -37.79
C GLU A 615 32.32 -15.17 -37.78
N ILE A 616 33.08 -14.97 -36.65
CA ILE A 616 34.45 -15.52 -36.51
C ILE A 616 34.41 -16.63 -35.46
#